data_d44a1c00acd446a9c125cc21357213f4
#
_entry.id   d44a1c00acd446a9c125cc21357213f4
#
_cell.length_a   1.000
_cell.length_b   1.000
_cell.length_c   1.000
_cell.angle_alpha   90.00
_cell.angle_beta   90.00
_cell.angle_gamma   90.00
#
_symmetry.space_group_name_H-M   'P 1'
#
loop_
_entity.id
_entity.type
_entity.pdbx_description
1 polymer ?
#
loop_
_entity_poly.entity_id
_entity_poly.type
_entity_poly.pdbx_seq_one_letter_code
_entity_poly.pdbx_strand_id
1 'polypeptide(L)'
;FSNCSALTGIEIPVNVVNIGRTAFESCSALASIIVDEGNTVYDSRGNCNALIETVTNTLMRGCDNTIIPDDVTVINGFAFNRCSGLTSIRIPASVTKIAIDAFHRCIGLTSIIVDEGNTVYDSRGNCNALIETATNRLIIGCNNTIIPDDVTSISDYAFYGCNAFESIIIPSGVTTIGQNAFEECISLESIELPESTTFSMLRPVMATLRPYLAL
;
A
#
# COMPACT_ATOMS: atom_id res chain seq x y z
N PHE A 1 5.49 -6.60 19.94
CA PHE A 1 6.69 -6.40 19.11
C PHE A 1 6.71 -5.05 18.37
N SER A 2 5.75 -4.15 18.66
CA SER A 2 5.75 -2.82 18.01
C SER A 2 7.15 -2.16 18.14
N ASN A 3 7.64 -1.57 17.04
CA ASN A 3 8.94 -0.92 16.90
C ASN A 3 10.18 -1.85 17.07
N CYS A 4 10.01 -3.18 16.94
CA CYS A 4 11.16 -4.10 16.91
C CYS A 4 11.81 -4.06 15.51
N SER A 5 12.51 -2.97 15.19
CA SER A 5 13.08 -2.73 13.85
C SER A 5 14.19 -3.72 13.43
N ALA A 6 14.77 -4.45 14.38
CA ALA A 6 15.77 -5.48 14.13
C ALA A 6 15.18 -6.91 14.03
N LEU A 7 13.86 -7.08 14.22
CA LEU A 7 13.20 -8.38 14.13
C LEU A 7 13.11 -8.83 12.66
N THR A 8 13.84 -9.90 12.30
CA THR A 8 13.91 -10.41 10.94
C THR A 8 12.90 -11.53 10.65
N GLY A 9 12.45 -12.24 11.68
CA GLY A 9 11.49 -13.32 11.53
C GLY A 9 10.73 -13.57 12.82
N ILE A 10 9.54 -14.15 12.69
CA ILE A 10 8.68 -14.52 13.82
C ILE A 10 7.99 -15.84 13.53
N GLU A 11 7.94 -16.72 14.54
CA GLU A 11 7.08 -17.91 14.56
C GLU A 11 5.92 -17.68 15.50
N ILE A 12 4.69 -17.91 15.04
CA ILE A 12 3.46 -17.78 15.82
C ILE A 12 3.06 -19.16 16.32
N PRO A 13 3.15 -19.44 17.65
CA PRO A 13 2.87 -20.75 18.20
C PRO A 13 1.39 -21.16 18.08
N VAL A 14 1.13 -22.45 18.20
CA VAL A 14 -0.20 -23.08 18.11
C VAL A 14 -1.25 -22.46 19.06
N ASN A 15 -0.84 -22.02 20.24
CA ASN A 15 -1.74 -21.51 21.28
C ASN A 15 -2.01 -20.00 21.17
N VAL A 16 -1.46 -19.29 20.20
CA VAL A 16 -1.71 -17.86 20.01
C VAL A 16 -3.04 -17.68 19.28
N VAL A 17 -4.02 -17.15 19.96
CA VAL A 17 -5.38 -16.95 19.43
C VAL A 17 -5.76 -15.48 19.28
N ASN A 18 -4.92 -14.55 19.72
CA ASN A 18 -5.16 -13.12 19.59
C ASN A 18 -3.86 -12.36 19.38
N ILE A 19 -3.79 -11.62 18.27
CA ILE A 19 -2.68 -10.74 17.91
C ILE A 19 -3.25 -9.36 17.63
N GLY A 20 -2.84 -8.37 18.43
CA GLY A 20 -3.30 -7.00 18.27
C GLY A 20 -2.87 -6.42 16.91
N ARG A 21 -3.71 -5.55 16.34
CA ARG A 21 -3.51 -4.93 15.02
C ARG A 21 -2.12 -4.28 14.84
N THR A 22 -1.57 -3.70 15.90
CA THR A 22 -0.27 -3.01 15.89
C THR A 22 0.88 -3.85 16.46
N ALA A 23 0.65 -5.16 16.68
CA ALA A 23 1.64 -6.03 17.32
C ALA A 23 3.00 -6.04 16.61
N PHE A 24 3.01 -5.89 15.28
CA PHE A 24 4.21 -5.86 14.45
C PHE A 24 4.40 -4.52 13.72
N GLU A 25 3.79 -3.46 14.22
CA GLU A 25 3.97 -2.12 13.65
C GLU A 25 5.44 -1.70 13.74
N SER A 26 5.95 -1.12 12.64
CA SER A 26 7.35 -0.65 12.55
C SER A 26 8.43 -1.73 12.77
N CYS A 27 8.12 -3.01 12.55
CA CYS A 27 9.11 -4.07 12.44
C CYS A 27 9.70 -4.06 11.02
N SER A 28 10.55 -3.07 10.70
CA SER A 28 10.99 -2.77 9.34
C SER A 28 11.98 -3.77 8.73
N ALA A 29 12.59 -4.66 9.53
CA ALA A 29 13.45 -5.73 9.04
C ALA A 29 12.72 -7.08 8.90
N LEU A 30 11.40 -7.11 9.17
CA LEU A 30 10.65 -8.37 9.17
C LEU A 30 10.56 -8.95 7.75
N ALA A 31 11.15 -10.11 7.54
CA ALA A 31 11.23 -10.80 6.26
C ALA A 31 10.58 -12.19 6.27
N SER A 32 10.22 -12.71 7.45
CA SER A 32 9.60 -14.02 7.58
C SER A 32 8.54 -14.03 8.68
N ILE A 33 7.36 -14.53 8.36
CA ILE A 33 6.26 -14.81 9.28
C ILE A 33 5.82 -16.24 9.07
N ILE A 34 5.98 -17.07 10.09
CA ILE A 34 5.59 -18.48 10.06
C ILE A 34 4.56 -18.69 11.16
N VAL A 35 3.49 -19.38 10.84
CA VAL A 35 2.47 -19.80 11.81
C VAL A 35 2.52 -21.31 11.94
N ASP A 36 2.51 -21.82 13.18
CA ASP A 36 2.47 -23.25 13.48
C ASP A 36 1.24 -23.91 12.82
N GLU A 37 1.44 -25.04 12.15
CA GLU A 37 0.39 -25.75 11.41
C GLU A 37 -0.81 -26.17 12.27
N GLY A 38 -0.61 -26.31 13.59
CA GLY A 38 -1.67 -26.58 14.56
C GLY A 38 -2.48 -25.35 14.99
N ASN A 39 -2.10 -24.14 14.61
CA ASN A 39 -2.83 -22.92 14.98
C ASN A 39 -4.20 -22.91 14.26
N THR A 40 -5.28 -22.71 15.01
CA THR A 40 -6.65 -22.75 14.48
C THR A 40 -7.24 -21.40 14.12
N VAL A 41 -6.54 -20.30 14.45
CA VAL A 41 -6.99 -18.92 14.22
C VAL A 41 -6.23 -18.27 13.10
N TYR A 42 -4.94 -18.53 13.03
CA TYR A 42 -4.03 -17.92 12.05
C TYR A 42 -3.32 -18.98 11.23
N ASP A 43 -2.88 -18.61 10.05
CA ASP A 43 -1.98 -19.41 9.22
C ASP A 43 -1.00 -18.54 8.41
N SER A 44 -0.03 -19.21 7.82
CA SER A 44 0.90 -18.66 6.81
C SER A 44 0.94 -19.62 5.60
N ARG A 45 -0.26 -19.98 5.11
CA ARG A 45 -0.48 -20.99 4.05
C ARG A 45 0.41 -20.76 2.82
N GLY A 46 0.89 -21.86 2.24
CA GLY A 46 1.73 -21.79 1.05
C GLY A 46 3.08 -21.11 1.27
N ASN A 47 3.55 -21.03 2.51
CA ASN A 47 4.77 -20.28 2.89
C ASN A 47 4.73 -18.81 2.43
N CYS A 48 3.55 -18.21 2.53
CA CYS A 48 3.28 -16.85 2.02
C CYS A 48 4.04 -15.73 2.75
N ASN A 49 4.74 -16.03 3.84
CA ASN A 49 5.40 -15.04 4.71
C ASN A 49 4.43 -13.94 5.18
N ALA A 50 3.23 -14.36 5.58
CA ALA A 50 2.21 -13.46 6.11
C ALA A 50 1.44 -14.10 7.26
N LEU A 51 0.86 -13.26 8.12
CA LEU A 51 -0.12 -13.64 9.12
C LEU A 51 -1.51 -13.48 8.51
N ILE A 52 -2.23 -14.58 8.33
CA ILE A 52 -3.57 -14.60 7.78
C ILE A 52 -4.53 -15.10 8.86
N GLU A 53 -5.65 -14.40 9.07
CA GLU A 53 -6.76 -14.88 9.88
C GLU A 53 -7.59 -15.85 9.04
N THR A 54 -7.66 -17.12 9.47
CA THR A 54 -8.21 -18.24 8.69
C THR A 54 -9.70 -18.09 8.38
N VAL A 55 -10.50 -17.65 9.36
CA VAL A 55 -11.97 -17.58 9.24
C VAL A 55 -12.42 -16.51 8.25
N THR A 56 -11.71 -15.39 8.18
CA THR A 56 -12.09 -14.23 7.35
C THR A 56 -11.25 -14.13 6.07
N ASN A 57 -10.23 -14.99 5.90
CA ASN A 57 -9.21 -14.86 4.85
C ASN A 57 -8.60 -13.46 4.78
N THR A 58 -8.35 -12.86 5.96
CA THR A 58 -7.80 -11.52 6.08
C THR A 58 -6.30 -11.58 6.30
N LEU A 59 -5.52 -10.95 5.41
CA LEU A 59 -4.10 -10.72 5.61
C LEU A 59 -3.92 -9.62 6.67
N MET A 60 -3.50 -10.04 7.86
CA MET A 60 -3.33 -9.18 9.03
C MET A 60 -1.97 -8.49 9.05
N ARG A 61 -0.92 -9.19 8.64
CA ARG A 61 0.44 -8.69 8.54
C ARG A 61 1.22 -9.40 7.45
N GLY A 62 1.84 -8.64 6.59
CA GLY A 62 2.85 -9.09 5.62
C GLY A 62 4.24 -8.60 5.98
N CYS A 63 5.21 -8.96 5.16
CA CYS A 63 6.60 -8.54 5.24
C CYS A 63 7.17 -8.33 3.83
N ASP A 64 8.46 -8.04 3.73
CA ASP A 64 9.12 -7.74 2.45
C ASP A 64 9.03 -8.87 1.41
N ASN A 65 8.94 -10.12 1.88
CA ASN A 65 8.90 -11.32 1.03
C ASN A 65 7.50 -11.96 0.94
N THR A 66 6.44 -11.23 1.27
CA THR A 66 5.08 -11.77 1.24
C THR A 66 4.61 -12.04 -0.19
N ILE A 67 4.03 -13.23 -0.39
CA ILE A 67 3.24 -13.60 -1.57
C ILE A 67 1.80 -13.74 -1.11
N ILE A 68 0.90 -12.88 -1.57
CA ILE A 68 -0.51 -12.91 -1.15
C ILE A 68 -1.19 -14.14 -1.77
N PRO A 69 -1.73 -15.09 -0.97
CA PRO A 69 -2.45 -16.25 -1.48
C PRO A 69 -3.73 -15.88 -2.23
N ASP A 70 -4.10 -16.72 -3.21
CA ASP A 70 -5.24 -16.49 -4.11
C ASP A 70 -6.62 -16.60 -3.44
N ASP A 71 -6.69 -16.97 -2.18
CA ASP A 71 -7.91 -17.04 -1.38
C ASP A 71 -8.02 -15.92 -0.34
N VAL A 72 -7.04 -15.03 -0.23
CA VAL A 72 -7.12 -13.83 0.59
C VAL A 72 -8.14 -12.87 0.00
N THR A 73 -9.06 -12.40 0.82
CA THR A 73 -10.16 -11.50 0.41
C THR A 73 -10.02 -10.09 0.94
N VAL A 74 -9.28 -9.92 2.03
CA VAL A 74 -9.08 -8.61 2.69
C VAL A 74 -7.61 -8.40 3.02
N ILE A 75 -7.09 -7.21 2.73
CA ILE A 75 -5.80 -6.74 3.23
C ILE A 75 -6.08 -5.68 4.30
N ASN A 76 -5.68 -5.98 5.52
CA ASN A 76 -6.00 -5.15 6.69
C ASN A 76 -5.16 -3.86 6.73
N GLY A 77 -5.60 -2.91 7.56
CA GLY A 77 -4.83 -1.69 7.78
C GLY A 77 -3.45 -1.98 8.38
N PHE A 78 -2.45 -1.23 7.91
CA PHE A 78 -1.04 -1.40 8.28
C PHE A 78 -0.45 -2.80 7.97
N ALA A 79 -1.13 -3.61 7.15
CA ALA A 79 -0.66 -4.96 6.83
C ALA A 79 0.79 -4.98 6.33
N PHE A 80 1.18 -4.02 5.51
CA PHE A 80 2.55 -3.88 5.00
C PHE A 80 3.26 -2.62 5.53
N ASN A 81 2.78 -2.05 6.64
CA ASN A 81 3.38 -0.82 7.18
C ASN A 81 4.90 -0.96 7.36
N ARG A 82 5.65 -0.03 6.75
CA ARG A 82 7.13 0.01 6.78
C ARG A 82 7.83 -1.25 6.25
N CYS A 83 7.20 -2.01 5.35
CA CYS A 83 7.89 -3.03 4.57
C CYS A 83 8.78 -2.32 3.53
N SER A 84 9.93 -1.84 3.97
CA SER A 84 10.81 -0.99 3.15
C SER A 84 11.56 -1.76 2.06
N GLY A 85 11.72 -3.07 2.22
CA GLY A 85 12.30 -3.98 1.24
C GLY A 85 11.28 -4.57 0.26
N LEU A 86 9.97 -4.32 0.45
CA LEU A 86 8.93 -4.75 -0.48
C LEU A 86 9.01 -3.94 -1.77
N THR A 87 9.50 -4.55 -2.85
CA THR A 87 9.70 -3.87 -4.14
C THR A 87 8.54 -4.08 -5.12
N SER A 88 7.82 -5.18 -5.00
CA SER A 88 6.70 -5.53 -5.86
C SER A 88 5.62 -6.24 -5.07
N ILE A 89 4.36 -6.00 -5.39
CA ILE A 89 3.23 -6.71 -4.82
C ILE A 89 2.22 -7.10 -5.91
N ARG A 90 1.78 -8.37 -5.87
CA ARG A 90 0.67 -8.90 -6.66
C ARG A 90 -0.58 -8.90 -5.80
N ILE A 91 -1.67 -8.34 -6.29
CA ILE A 91 -2.99 -8.35 -5.65
C ILE A 91 -3.86 -9.39 -6.35
N PRO A 92 -4.21 -10.51 -5.71
CA PRO A 92 -5.02 -11.56 -6.30
C PRO A 92 -6.43 -11.10 -6.71
N ALA A 93 -7.05 -11.84 -7.62
CA ALA A 93 -8.42 -11.60 -8.07
C ALA A 93 -9.46 -11.71 -6.94
N SER A 94 -9.16 -12.51 -5.91
CA SER A 94 -10.01 -12.73 -4.71
C SER A 94 -10.10 -11.51 -3.79
N VAL A 95 -9.12 -10.58 -3.84
CA VAL A 95 -9.07 -9.43 -2.93
C VAL A 95 -10.15 -8.43 -3.29
N THR A 96 -11.09 -8.24 -2.36
CA THR A 96 -12.22 -7.31 -2.51
C THR A 96 -12.14 -6.09 -1.61
N LYS A 97 -11.21 -6.09 -0.64
CA LYS A 97 -11.03 -4.96 0.27
C LYS A 97 -9.57 -4.77 0.65
N ILE A 98 -9.09 -3.55 0.46
CA ILE A 98 -7.76 -3.11 0.91
C ILE A 98 -7.94 -1.84 1.73
N ALA A 99 -7.37 -1.84 2.94
CA ALA A 99 -7.41 -0.64 3.77
C ALA A 99 -6.46 0.43 3.19
N ILE A 100 -6.85 1.69 3.27
CA ILE A 100 -6.13 2.83 2.68
C ILE A 100 -4.70 2.98 3.22
N ASP A 101 -4.47 2.53 4.45
CA ASP A 101 -3.19 2.57 5.15
C ASP A 101 -2.41 1.23 5.08
N ALA A 102 -2.88 0.28 4.24
CA ALA A 102 -2.29 -1.06 4.16
C ALA A 102 -0.80 -1.04 3.79
N PHE A 103 -0.39 -0.16 2.87
CA PHE A 103 0.98 -0.04 2.35
C PHE A 103 1.71 1.20 2.85
N HIS A 104 1.31 1.73 4.00
CA HIS A 104 1.89 2.94 4.56
C HIS A 104 3.40 2.81 4.76
N ARG A 105 4.19 3.73 4.19
CA ARG A 105 5.67 3.72 4.24
C ARG A 105 6.35 2.49 3.60
N CYS A 106 5.76 1.91 2.56
CA CYS A 106 6.46 0.94 1.71
C CYS A 106 7.38 1.67 0.72
N ILE A 107 8.43 2.32 1.24
CA ILE A 107 9.28 3.25 0.47
C ILE A 107 10.04 2.59 -0.69
N GLY A 108 10.22 1.26 -0.64
CA GLY A 108 10.85 0.47 -1.70
C GLY A 108 9.91 0.03 -2.81
N LEU A 109 8.58 0.25 -2.68
CA LEU A 109 7.61 -0.28 -3.62
C LEU A 109 7.70 0.45 -4.97
N THR A 110 7.90 -0.34 -6.03
CA THR A 110 8.04 0.14 -7.41
C THR A 110 7.03 -0.48 -8.36
N SER A 111 6.37 -1.58 -7.94
CA SER A 111 5.42 -2.29 -8.79
C SER A 111 4.21 -2.77 -8.00
N ILE A 112 3.02 -2.44 -8.49
CA ILE A 112 1.73 -2.94 -8.00
C ILE A 112 1.04 -3.59 -9.19
N ILE A 113 0.75 -4.88 -9.10
CA ILE A 113 0.10 -5.66 -10.15
C ILE A 113 -1.19 -6.23 -9.58
N VAL A 114 -2.30 -5.92 -10.22
CA VAL A 114 -3.60 -6.52 -9.89
C VAL A 114 -3.92 -7.58 -10.94
N ASP A 115 -4.31 -8.77 -10.49
CA ASP A 115 -4.64 -9.89 -11.35
C ASP A 115 -5.82 -9.60 -12.26
N GLU A 116 -5.77 -10.14 -13.46
CA GLU A 116 -6.93 -10.23 -14.33
C GLU A 116 -8.07 -10.98 -13.63
N GLY A 117 -9.28 -10.44 -13.73
CA GLY A 117 -10.47 -10.99 -13.03
C GLY A 117 -10.72 -10.42 -11.64
N ASN A 118 -9.87 -9.57 -11.08
CA ASN A 118 -10.26 -8.76 -9.93
C ASN A 118 -11.35 -7.77 -10.37
N THR A 119 -12.50 -7.80 -9.66
CA THR A 119 -13.68 -7.00 -10.04
C THR A 119 -13.77 -5.66 -9.29
N VAL A 120 -12.90 -5.44 -8.34
CA VAL A 120 -12.90 -4.25 -7.47
C VAL A 120 -11.75 -3.31 -7.80
N TYR A 121 -10.59 -3.89 -8.10
CA TYR A 121 -9.34 -3.14 -8.34
C TYR A 121 -8.72 -3.53 -9.68
N ASP A 122 -7.93 -2.63 -10.20
CA ASP A 122 -7.04 -2.89 -11.34
C ASP A 122 -5.73 -2.10 -11.25
N SER A 123 -4.79 -2.46 -12.12
CA SER A 123 -3.54 -1.74 -12.39
C SER A 123 -3.40 -1.51 -13.90
N ARG A 124 -4.47 -0.96 -14.50
CA ARG A 124 -4.61 -0.77 -15.97
C ARG A 124 -3.40 -0.11 -16.61
N GLY A 125 -3.06 -0.54 -17.83
CA GLY A 125 -1.96 0.04 -18.56
C GLY A 125 -0.59 -0.14 -17.89
N ASN A 126 -0.45 -1.11 -16.96
CA ASN A 126 0.77 -1.30 -16.16
C ASN A 126 1.16 -0.02 -15.39
N CYS A 127 0.17 0.71 -14.88
CA CYS A 127 0.37 2.00 -14.23
C CYS A 127 1.12 1.92 -12.89
N ASN A 128 1.42 0.72 -12.39
CA ASN A 128 2.03 0.51 -11.07
C ASN A 128 1.26 1.20 -9.94
N ALA A 129 -0.07 1.13 -9.99
CA ALA A 129 -0.96 1.68 -8.97
C ALA A 129 -2.13 0.73 -8.72
N LEU A 130 -2.74 0.86 -7.55
CA LEU A 130 -4.01 0.23 -7.22
C LEU A 130 -5.13 1.23 -7.51
N ILE A 131 -6.00 0.91 -8.46
CA ILE A 131 -7.13 1.75 -8.85
C ILE A 131 -8.42 1.02 -8.51
N GLU A 132 -9.36 1.70 -7.88
CA GLU A 132 -10.73 1.20 -7.66
C GLU A 132 -11.53 1.38 -8.95
N THR A 133 -11.95 0.28 -9.56
CA THR A 133 -12.56 0.26 -10.91
C THR A 133 -13.89 1.01 -10.98
N ALA A 134 -14.72 0.91 -9.93
CA ALA A 134 -16.05 1.51 -9.92
C ALA A 134 -16.03 3.05 -9.89
N THR A 135 -14.98 3.65 -9.34
CA THR A 135 -14.88 5.11 -9.12
C THR A 135 -13.75 5.76 -9.90
N ASN A 136 -12.88 4.97 -10.55
CA ASN A 136 -11.62 5.43 -11.15
C ASN A 136 -10.74 6.19 -10.14
N ARG A 137 -10.76 5.75 -8.89
CA ARG A 137 -9.97 6.37 -7.81
C ARG A 137 -8.66 5.63 -7.64
N LEU A 138 -7.54 6.34 -7.70
CA LEU A 138 -6.24 5.82 -7.35
C LEU A 138 -6.15 5.73 -5.82
N ILE A 139 -6.07 4.49 -5.32
CA ILE A 139 -6.03 4.19 -3.89
C ILE A 139 -4.60 4.22 -3.36
N ILE A 140 -3.68 3.56 -4.08
CA ILE A 140 -2.27 3.44 -3.70
C ILE A 140 -1.43 3.55 -4.96
N GLY A 141 -0.45 4.44 -4.91
CA GLY A 141 0.62 4.54 -5.88
C GLY A 141 1.95 4.03 -5.31
N CYS A 142 2.95 3.98 -6.15
CA CYS A 142 4.31 3.61 -5.79
C CYS A 142 5.33 4.44 -6.60
N ASN A 143 6.62 4.20 -6.40
CA ASN A 143 7.68 5.00 -6.99
C ASN A 143 7.69 5.05 -8.53
N ASN A 144 7.11 4.07 -9.21
CA ASN A 144 7.04 4.00 -10.67
C ASN A 144 5.62 4.21 -11.22
N THR A 145 4.72 4.80 -10.44
CA THR A 145 3.35 5.04 -10.89
C THR A 145 3.29 6.06 -12.01
N ILE A 146 2.58 5.69 -13.07
CA ILE A 146 2.11 6.59 -14.12
C ILE A 146 0.59 6.67 -13.96
N ILE A 147 0.07 7.85 -13.60
CA ILE A 147 -1.37 8.01 -13.35
C ILE A 147 -2.12 7.96 -14.68
N PRO A 148 -3.05 6.99 -14.90
CA PRO A 148 -3.84 6.92 -16.11
C PRO A 148 -4.77 8.14 -16.29
N ASP A 149 -5.04 8.51 -17.55
CA ASP A 149 -5.84 9.70 -17.91
C ASP A 149 -7.30 9.62 -17.45
N ASP A 150 -7.81 8.43 -17.22
CA ASP A 150 -9.18 8.18 -16.76
C ASP A 150 -9.33 8.15 -15.23
N VAL A 151 -8.25 8.36 -14.48
CA VAL A 151 -8.31 8.54 -13.03
C VAL A 151 -8.98 9.86 -12.71
N THR A 152 -9.98 9.80 -11.81
CA THR A 152 -10.80 10.97 -11.43
C THR A 152 -10.45 11.54 -10.07
N SER A 153 -9.80 10.76 -9.21
CA SER A 153 -9.38 11.19 -7.87
C SER A 153 -8.20 10.39 -7.35
N ILE A 154 -7.44 11.01 -6.45
CA ILE A 154 -6.31 10.41 -5.73
C ILE A 154 -6.69 10.38 -4.25
N SER A 155 -6.55 9.20 -3.62
CA SER A 155 -6.92 8.97 -2.21
C SER A 155 -6.00 9.70 -1.24
N ASP A 156 -6.45 9.81 0.01
CA ASP A 156 -5.59 10.20 1.12
C ASP A 156 -4.41 9.25 1.23
N TYR A 157 -3.21 9.77 1.49
CA TYR A 157 -1.96 9.00 1.64
C TYR A 157 -1.56 8.14 0.43
N ALA A 158 -2.14 8.35 -0.76
CA ALA A 158 -1.95 7.45 -1.91
C ALA A 158 -0.49 7.24 -2.33
N PHE A 159 0.36 8.25 -2.20
CA PHE A 159 1.80 8.21 -2.51
C PHE A 159 2.67 8.42 -1.27
N TYR A 160 2.13 8.20 -0.08
CA TYR A 160 2.83 8.50 1.17
C TYR A 160 4.20 7.81 1.24
N GLY A 161 5.27 8.60 1.35
CA GLY A 161 6.64 8.11 1.45
C GLY A 161 7.24 7.55 0.15
N CYS A 162 6.63 7.82 -1.01
CA CYS A 162 7.23 7.50 -2.31
C CYS A 162 8.42 8.43 -2.59
N ASN A 163 9.64 7.91 -2.44
CA ASN A 163 10.85 8.74 -2.39
C ASN A 163 11.74 8.64 -3.64
N ALA A 164 11.29 7.92 -4.69
CA ALA A 164 12.14 7.70 -5.85
C ALA A 164 11.74 8.53 -7.09
N PHE A 165 10.62 9.25 -7.08
CA PHE A 165 10.27 10.13 -8.20
C PHE A 165 10.51 11.60 -7.85
N GLU A 166 11.11 12.32 -8.81
CA GLU A 166 11.40 13.76 -8.72
C GLU A 166 10.23 14.61 -9.23
N SER A 167 9.41 14.03 -10.11
CA SER A 167 8.24 14.70 -10.68
C SER A 167 7.09 13.74 -10.90
N ILE A 168 5.86 14.26 -10.82
CA ILE A 168 4.66 13.53 -11.15
C ILE A 168 3.69 14.42 -11.94
N ILE A 169 3.04 13.85 -12.97
CA ILE A 169 2.04 14.52 -13.80
C ILE A 169 0.67 14.07 -13.30
N ILE A 170 -0.19 15.05 -12.98
CA ILE A 170 -1.58 14.81 -12.61
C ILE A 170 -2.46 15.00 -13.84
N PRO A 171 -3.12 13.94 -14.35
CA PRO A 171 -3.98 14.04 -15.52
C PRO A 171 -5.16 15.00 -15.34
N SER A 172 -5.66 15.54 -16.46
CA SER A 172 -6.75 16.52 -16.46
C SER A 172 -8.09 15.98 -15.93
N GLY A 173 -8.26 14.65 -15.92
CA GLY A 173 -9.43 13.97 -15.35
C GLY A 173 -9.48 14.03 -13.80
N VAL A 174 -8.36 14.24 -13.14
CA VAL A 174 -8.29 14.28 -11.67
C VAL A 174 -8.93 15.56 -11.14
N THR A 175 -9.98 15.42 -10.37
CA THR A 175 -10.74 16.53 -9.76
C THR A 175 -10.46 16.72 -8.27
N THR A 176 -9.93 15.69 -7.60
CA THR A 176 -9.62 15.73 -6.16
C THR A 176 -8.32 15.00 -5.85
N ILE A 177 -7.54 15.59 -4.94
CA ILE A 177 -6.35 14.98 -4.36
C ILE A 177 -6.57 14.93 -2.85
N GLY A 178 -6.45 13.74 -2.29
CA GLY A 178 -6.68 13.46 -0.87
C GLY A 178 -5.65 14.09 0.06
N GLN A 179 -5.97 14.13 1.35
CA GLN A 179 -5.07 14.67 2.36
C GLN A 179 -3.77 13.83 2.41
N ASN A 180 -2.65 14.52 2.56
CA ASN A 180 -1.34 13.87 2.71
C ASN A 180 -0.99 12.91 1.55
N ALA A 181 -1.62 13.05 0.39
CA ALA A 181 -1.42 12.15 -0.75
C ALA A 181 0.05 12.02 -1.15
N PHE A 182 0.84 13.09 -1.02
CA PHE A 182 2.27 13.13 -1.35
C PHE A 182 3.14 13.40 -0.11
N GLU A 183 2.62 13.21 1.10
CA GLU A 183 3.39 13.43 2.32
C GLU A 183 4.61 12.50 2.38
N GLU A 184 5.73 13.01 2.87
CA GLU A 184 7.02 12.30 2.91
C GLU A 184 7.57 11.86 1.52
N CYS A 185 7.11 12.41 0.41
CA CYS A 185 7.74 12.25 -0.90
C CYS A 185 8.97 13.16 -0.99
N ILE A 186 10.04 12.83 -0.28
CA ILE A 186 11.18 13.74 -0.05
C ILE A 186 12.00 14.09 -1.29
N SER A 187 11.91 13.29 -2.35
CA SER A 187 12.59 13.57 -3.62
C SER A 187 11.70 14.32 -4.62
N LEU A 188 10.43 14.55 -4.30
CA LEU A 188 9.48 15.19 -5.21
C LEU A 188 9.74 16.70 -5.28
N GLU A 189 10.26 17.15 -6.43
CA GLU A 189 10.61 18.56 -6.69
C GLU A 189 9.50 19.29 -7.44
N SER A 190 8.70 18.57 -8.26
CA SER A 190 7.64 19.18 -9.05
C SER A 190 6.40 18.30 -9.19
N ILE A 191 5.24 18.94 -9.22
CA ILE A 191 3.95 18.32 -9.54
C ILE A 191 3.34 19.12 -10.69
N GLU A 192 3.15 18.47 -11.83
CA GLU A 192 2.47 19.04 -12.99
C GLU A 192 0.97 18.91 -12.79
N LEU A 193 0.27 20.03 -12.65
CA LEU A 193 -1.17 20.10 -12.40
C LEU A 193 -1.90 20.51 -13.67
N PRO A 194 -3.13 19.99 -13.92
CA PRO A 194 -3.92 20.40 -15.06
C PRO A 194 -4.35 21.87 -14.95
N GLU A 195 -4.60 22.52 -16.09
CA GLU A 195 -5.08 23.93 -16.12
C GLU A 195 -6.40 24.13 -15.35
N SER A 196 -7.21 23.08 -15.20
CA SER A 196 -8.45 23.06 -14.43
C SER A 196 -8.28 22.95 -12.91
N THR A 197 -7.03 23.00 -12.41
CA THR A 197 -6.73 22.82 -10.99
C THR A 197 -7.49 23.78 -10.10
N THR A 198 -8.18 23.24 -9.09
CA THR A 198 -8.92 24.02 -8.08
C THR A 198 -8.08 24.21 -6.82
N PHE A 199 -8.46 25.22 -6.00
CA PHE A 199 -7.77 25.48 -4.72
C PHE A 199 -7.81 24.28 -3.76
N SER A 200 -8.86 23.47 -3.81
CA SER A 200 -8.98 22.23 -3.01
C SER A 200 -7.93 21.19 -3.37
N MET A 201 -7.51 21.12 -4.63
CA MET A 201 -6.43 20.23 -5.10
C MET A 201 -5.04 20.75 -4.69
N LEU A 202 -4.87 22.06 -4.60
CA LEU A 202 -3.57 22.66 -4.26
C LEU A 202 -3.16 22.44 -2.80
N ARG A 203 -4.12 22.37 -1.88
CA ARG A 203 -3.83 22.27 -0.45
C ARG A 203 -2.97 21.06 -0.06
N PRO A 204 -3.31 19.81 -0.47
CA PRO A 204 -2.49 18.64 -0.20
C PRO A 204 -1.11 18.71 -0.85
N VAL A 205 -1.04 19.23 -2.08
CA VAL A 205 0.18 19.39 -2.86
C VAL A 205 1.10 20.45 -2.22
N MET A 206 0.57 21.61 -1.87
CA MET A 206 1.34 22.70 -1.24
C MET A 206 1.88 22.30 0.14
N ALA A 207 1.19 21.47 0.89
CA ALA A 207 1.68 20.96 2.18
C ALA A 207 2.95 20.12 2.00
N THR A 208 3.06 19.38 0.90
CA THR A 208 4.21 18.54 0.56
C THR A 208 5.40 19.37 0.05
N LEU A 209 5.14 20.33 -0.84
CA LEU A 209 6.20 21.12 -1.48
C LEU A 209 6.69 22.33 -0.65
N ARG A 210 6.02 22.69 0.45
CA ARG A 210 6.40 23.84 1.30
C ARG A 210 7.86 23.89 1.73
N PRO A 211 8.54 22.78 2.05
CA PRO A 211 9.96 22.82 2.42
C PRO A 211 10.89 23.27 1.27
N TYR A 212 10.43 23.15 0.02
CA TYR A 212 11.22 23.38 -1.19
C TYR A 212 10.82 24.66 -1.94
N LEU A 213 9.65 25.23 -1.65
CA LEU A 213 9.25 26.55 -2.12
C LEU A 213 9.84 27.61 -1.18
N ALA A 214 11.13 27.97 -1.39
CA ALA A 214 11.67 29.20 -0.86
C ALA A 214 10.90 30.36 -1.52
N LEU A 215 9.99 30.99 -0.77
CA LEU A 215 9.39 32.27 -1.09
C LEU A 215 10.41 33.38 -0.91
#